data_28ae8b1f4dce14fa1d442b192bddeb58
#
_entry.id   28ae8b1f4dce14fa1d442b192bddeb58
#
_cell.length_a   1.000
_cell.length_b   1.000
_cell.length_c   1.000
_cell.angle_alpha   90.00
_cell.angle_beta   90.00
_cell.angle_gamma   90.00
#
_symmetry.space_group_name_H-M   'P 1'
#
loop_
_entity.id
_entity.type
_entity.pdbx_description
1 polymer ?
#
loop_
_entity_poly.entity_id
_entity_poly.type
_entity_poly.pdbx_seq_one_letter_code
_entity_poly.pdbx_strand_id
1 'polypeptide(L)'
;IRKALPTIKYLKQKGAKVILITHLGKGGDSLDLVADVLKKLIKSSFVANILGLEAEIAVNNMKDGDVLLLENLRNDKGEQAADKFFASSLAKLGDVYVNEAFSVDHREDASLVLLPKLLPAYAGFQLEEEIKNLSKAFKKPKRPFLFILGGAKFSTKMPLIKKYLKLADYIFIGGALLNDFLRAEGEEVGTSLVSDENFG
;
A
#
# COMPACT_ATOMS: atom_id res chain seq x y z
N ILE A 1 -9.00 6.98 0.94
CA ILE A 1 -9.76 7.54 -0.21
C ILE A 1 -9.23 8.95 -0.56
N ARG A 2 -9.24 9.94 0.37
CA ARG A 2 -8.90 11.34 0.04
C ARG A 2 -7.51 11.52 -0.58
N LYS A 3 -6.54 10.73 -0.18
CA LYS A 3 -5.15 10.78 -0.70
C LYS A 3 -5.04 10.32 -2.16
N ALA A 4 -5.87 9.39 -2.60
CA ALA A 4 -5.90 8.93 -3.98
C ALA A 4 -6.71 9.85 -4.93
N LEU A 5 -7.53 10.77 -4.39
CA LEU A 5 -8.37 11.64 -5.21
C LEU A 5 -7.60 12.51 -6.23
N PRO A 6 -6.42 13.06 -5.93
CA PRO A 6 -5.66 13.83 -6.92
C PRO A 6 -5.38 13.03 -8.19
N THR A 7 -4.89 11.79 -8.06
CA THR A 7 -4.63 10.89 -9.20
C THR A 7 -5.91 10.54 -9.95
N ILE A 8 -6.97 10.16 -9.22
CA ILE A 8 -8.27 9.81 -9.82
C ILE A 8 -8.84 11.01 -10.63
N LYS A 9 -8.81 12.21 -10.04
CA LYS A 9 -9.30 13.42 -10.69
C LYS A 9 -8.48 13.78 -11.94
N TYR A 10 -7.18 13.64 -11.86
CA TYR A 10 -6.28 13.90 -12.99
C TYR A 10 -6.60 12.95 -14.17
N LEU A 11 -6.67 11.65 -13.91
CA LEU A 11 -6.99 10.65 -14.93
C LEU A 11 -8.37 10.91 -15.55
N LYS A 12 -9.37 11.16 -14.70
CA LYS A 12 -10.72 11.53 -15.13
C LYS A 12 -10.73 12.77 -16.03
N GLN A 13 -9.99 13.83 -15.67
CA GLN A 13 -9.89 15.07 -16.47
C GLN A 13 -9.19 14.85 -17.82
N LYS A 14 -8.35 13.82 -17.93
CA LYS A 14 -7.72 13.40 -19.18
C LYS A 14 -8.60 12.50 -20.02
N GLY A 15 -9.85 12.27 -19.61
CA GLY A 15 -10.80 11.43 -20.34
C GLY A 15 -10.63 9.92 -20.06
N ALA A 16 -9.75 9.50 -19.16
CA ALA A 16 -9.58 8.08 -18.85
C ALA A 16 -10.83 7.50 -18.18
N LYS A 17 -11.18 6.27 -18.54
CA LYS A 17 -12.11 5.42 -17.80
C LYS A 17 -11.33 4.84 -16.63
N VAL A 18 -11.65 5.28 -15.41
CA VAL A 18 -10.86 4.94 -14.22
C VAL A 18 -11.50 3.79 -13.48
N ILE A 19 -10.85 2.62 -13.49
CA ILE A 19 -11.27 1.45 -12.74
C ILE A 19 -10.45 1.43 -11.43
N LEU A 20 -11.14 1.52 -10.29
CA LEU A 20 -10.52 1.47 -8.97
C LEU A 20 -10.56 0.04 -8.46
N ILE A 21 -9.40 -0.48 -8.14
CA ILE A 21 -9.19 -1.76 -7.48
C ILE A 21 -8.55 -1.52 -6.12
N THR A 22 -9.07 -2.14 -5.08
CA THR A 22 -8.55 -1.99 -3.72
C THR A 22 -8.97 -3.16 -2.85
N HIS A 23 -8.52 -3.17 -1.59
CA HIS A 23 -8.94 -4.17 -0.62
C HIS A 23 -9.31 -3.54 0.72
N LEU A 24 -10.10 -4.27 1.50
CA LEU A 24 -10.47 -3.96 2.87
C LEU A 24 -10.28 -5.22 3.72
N GLY A 25 -9.68 -5.07 4.91
CA GLY A 25 -9.52 -6.18 5.84
C GLY A 25 -8.69 -7.35 5.30
N LYS A 26 -9.08 -8.56 5.68
CA LYS A 26 -8.44 -9.81 5.26
C LYS A 26 -9.18 -10.56 4.13
N GLY A 27 -10.29 -10.03 3.67
CA GLY A 27 -11.28 -10.63 2.79
C GLY A 27 -12.59 -10.93 3.57
N GLY A 28 -13.69 -11.11 2.81
CA GLY A 28 -15.03 -11.33 3.36
C GLY A 28 -15.86 -10.03 3.53
N ASP A 29 -15.22 -8.88 3.59
CA ASP A 29 -15.92 -7.58 3.67
C ASP A 29 -16.19 -7.03 2.28
N SER A 30 -17.38 -6.41 2.08
CA SER A 30 -17.70 -5.68 0.86
C SER A 30 -17.15 -4.25 0.90
N LEU A 31 -16.89 -3.70 -0.28
CA LEU A 31 -16.52 -2.30 -0.47
C LEU A 31 -17.73 -1.36 -0.63
N ASP A 32 -18.95 -1.79 -0.38
CA ASP A 32 -20.17 -0.98 -0.49
C ASP A 32 -20.08 0.32 0.33
N LEU A 33 -19.66 0.24 1.60
CA LEU A 33 -19.45 1.42 2.45
C LEU A 33 -18.35 2.34 1.92
N VAL A 34 -17.30 1.77 1.32
CA VAL A 34 -16.22 2.53 0.66
C VAL A 34 -16.78 3.24 -0.57
N ALA A 35 -17.62 2.56 -1.35
CA ALA A 35 -18.29 3.11 -2.51
C ALA A 35 -19.19 4.30 -2.14
N ASP A 36 -19.93 4.21 -1.05
CA ASP A 36 -20.79 5.29 -0.57
C ASP A 36 -20.00 6.53 -0.13
N VAL A 37 -18.85 6.33 0.52
CA VAL A 37 -17.94 7.44 0.84
C VAL A 37 -17.33 8.02 -0.43
N LEU A 38 -16.93 7.18 -1.39
CA LEU A 38 -16.35 7.63 -2.65
C LEU A 38 -17.34 8.47 -3.46
N LYS A 39 -18.61 8.04 -3.56
CA LYS A 39 -19.70 8.77 -4.25
C LYS A 39 -19.91 10.19 -3.71
N LYS A 40 -19.67 10.41 -2.40
CA LYS A 40 -19.75 11.75 -1.79
C LYS A 40 -18.58 12.67 -2.19
N LEU A 41 -17.46 12.09 -2.64
CA LEU A 41 -16.24 12.82 -2.97
C LEU A 41 -16.04 13.01 -4.47
N ILE A 42 -16.52 12.06 -5.28
CA ILE A 42 -16.43 12.09 -6.74
C ILE A 42 -17.56 11.26 -7.33
N LYS A 43 -18.11 11.71 -8.47
CA LYS A 43 -19.10 10.90 -9.22
C LYS A 43 -18.45 9.58 -9.62
N SER A 44 -18.97 8.47 -9.09
CA SER A 44 -18.46 7.12 -9.30
C SER A 44 -19.57 6.08 -9.24
N SER A 45 -19.35 4.94 -9.86
CA SER A 45 -20.19 3.73 -9.78
C SER A 45 -19.44 2.63 -9.01
N PHE A 46 -20.18 1.61 -8.60
CA PHE A 46 -19.65 0.44 -7.89
C PHE A 46 -20.29 -0.82 -8.49
N VAL A 47 -19.51 -1.86 -8.68
CA VAL A 47 -19.97 -3.19 -9.04
C VAL A 47 -19.48 -4.19 -7.98
N ALA A 48 -20.40 -5.01 -7.47
CA ALA A 48 -20.14 -5.96 -6.39
C ALA A 48 -19.43 -7.25 -6.89
N ASN A 49 -18.62 -7.11 -7.94
CA ASN A 49 -17.84 -8.18 -8.55
C ASN A 49 -16.43 -7.67 -8.84
N ILE A 50 -15.45 -8.54 -8.72
CA ILE A 50 -14.05 -8.26 -9.10
C ILE A 50 -13.85 -8.59 -10.58
N LEU A 51 -14.34 -9.75 -10.99
CA LEU A 51 -14.21 -10.34 -12.33
C LEU A 51 -15.54 -10.92 -12.78
N GLY A 52 -15.61 -11.37 -14.04
CA GLY A 52 -16.76 -12.01 -14.64
C GLY A 52 -17.69 -11.05 -15.37
N LEU A 53 -18.80 -11.59 -15.85
CA LEU A 53 -19.69 -10.91 -16.80
C LEU A 53 -20.18 -9.54 -16.30
N GLU A 54 -20.54 -9.42 -15.02
CA GLU A 54 -21.05 -8.17 -14.47
C GLU A 54 -19.96 -7.08 -14.41
N ALA A 55 -18.74 -7.44 -14.02
CA ALA A 55 -17.61 -6.52 -14.03
C ALA A 55 -17.27 -6.09 -15.47
N GLU A 56 -17.25 -7.02 -16.42
CA GLU A 56 -16.99 -6.74 -17.84
C GLU A 56 -18.05 -5.83 -18.43
N ILE A 57 -19.34 -6.09 -18.17
CA ILE A 57 -20.45 -5.22 -18.61
C ILE A 57 -20.31 -3.83 -18.00
N ALA A 58 -19.99 -3.73 -16.72
CA ALA A 58 -19.83 -2.44 -16.05
C ALA A 58 -18.68 -1.63 -16.67
N VAL A 59 -17.53 -2.28 -16.95
CA VAL A 59 -16.37 -1.65 -17.60
C VAL A 59 -16.70 -1.23 -19.03
N ASN A 60 -17.33 -2.10 -19.81
CA ASN A 60 -17.69 -1.82 -21.21
C ASN A 60 -18.68 -0.65 -21.36
N ASN A 61 -19.55 -0.46 -20.37
CA ASN A 61 -20.52 0.64 -20.35
C ASN A 61 -19.93 1.98 -19.87
N MET A 62 -18.68 2.01 -19.37
CA MET A 62 -18.03 3.25 -18.96
C MET A 62 -17.85 4.21 -20.14
N LYS A 63 -18.04 5.49 -19.88
CA LYS A 63 -17.73 6.60 -20.78
C LYS A 63 -16.44 7.28 -20.33
N ASP A 64 -15.84 8.05 -21.22
CA ASP A 64 -14.66 8.84 -20.92
C ASP A 64 -14.90 9.73 -19.69
N GLY A 65 -13.95 9.65 -18.74
CA GLY A 65 -14.05 10.35 -17.47
C GLY A 65 -14.95 9.68 -16.42
N ASP A 66 -15.45 8.48 -16.65
CA ASP A 66 -16.16 7.74 -15.60
C ASP A 66 -15.18 7.10 -14.60
N VAL A 67 -15.69 6.85 -13.40
CA VAL A 67 -14.96 6.18 -12.32
C VAL A 67 -15.80 5.01 -11.82
N LEU A 68 -15.25 3.81 -11.88
CA LEU A 68 -15.85 2.56 -11.42
C LEU A 68 -15.00 1.96 -10.29
N LEU A 69 -15.60 1.62 -9.16
CA LEU A 69 -15.00 0.82 -8.12
C LEU A 69 -15.44 -0.63 -8.28
N LEU A 70 -14.49 -1.56 -8.32
CA LEU A 70 -14.76 -3.00 -8.24
C LEU A 70 -14.86 -3.45 -6.78
N GLU A 71 -15.33 -4.69 -6.57
CA GLU A 71 -15.40 -5.30 -5.24
C GLU A 71 -14.00 -5.58 -4.66
N ASN A 72 -13.95 -5.84 -3.37
CA ASN A 72 -12.76 -6.11 -2.57
C ASN A 72 -11.91 -7.23 -3.19
N LEU A 73 -10.71 -6.90 -3.69
CA LEU A 73 -9.83 -7.87 -4.34
C LEU A 73 -9.54 -9.09 -3.46
N ARG A 74 -9.51 -8.93 -2.13
CA ARG A 74 -9.25 -10.03 -1.18
C ARG A 74 -10.41 -10.98 -1.00
N ASN A 75 -11.56 -10.72 -1.62
CA ASN A 75 -12.66 -11.69 -1.69
C ASN A 75 -12.35 -12.79 -2.72
N ASP A 76 -11.35 -12.59 -3.60
CA ASP A 76 -10.79 -13.64 -4.44
C ASP A 76 -9.45 -14.14 -3.87
N LYS A 77 -9.32 -15.46 -3.70
CA LYS A 77 -8.10 -16.08 -3.18
C LYS A 77 -6.89 -15.87 -4.09
N GLY A 78 -7.12 -15.66 -5.38
CA GLY A 78 -6.09 -15.40 -6.38
C GLY A 78 -5.30 -14.11 -6.13
N GLU A 79 -5.90 -13.11 -5.48
CA GLU A 79 -5.19 -11.89 -5.12
C GLU A 79 -4.00 -12.16 -4.19
N GLN A 80 -4.24 -12.77 -3.04
CA GLN A 80 -3.20 -13.04 -2.04
C GLN A 80 -2.27 -14.21 -2.41
N ALA A 81 -2.70 -15.08 -3.34
CA ALA A 81 -1.89 -16.19 -3.85
C ALA A 81 -0.97 -15.79 -5.01
N ALA A 82 -0.99 -14.53 -5.44
CA ALA A 82 -0.33 -14.07 -6.66
C ALA A 82 -0.66 -14.97 -7.87
N ASP A 83 -1.96 -15.27 -8.03
CA ASP A 83 -2.43 -16.16 -9.07
C ASP A 83 -2.35 -15.51 -10.44
N LYS A 84 -1.74 -16.21 -11.41
CA LYS A 84 -1.52 -15.70 -12.77
C LYS A 84 -2.82 -15.57 -13.58
N PHE A 85 -3.77 -16.48 -13.36
CA PHE A 85 -5.04 -16.44 -14.06
C PHE A 85 -5.89 -15.26 -13.56
N PHE A 86 -5.93 -15.06 -12.24
CA PHE A 86 -6.57 -13.88 -11.63
C PHE A 86 -5.96 -12.57 -12.18
N ALA A 87 -4.63 -12.44 -12.14
CA ALA A 87 -3.95 -11.25 -12.65
C ALA A 87 -4.21 -11.01 -14.14
N SER A 88 -4.18 -12.07 -14.97
CA SER A 88 -4.45 -11.98 -16.40
C SER A 88 -5.91 -11.60 -16.68
N SER A 89 -6.85 -12.08 -15.88
CA SER A 89 -8.26 -11.71 -16.00
C SER A 89 -8.50 -10.26 -15.59
N LEU A 90 -7.84 -9.81 -14.53
CA LEU A 90 -7.89 -8.42 -14.09
C LEU A 90 -7.26 -7.47 -15.14
N ALA A 91 -6.15 -7.88 -15.75
CA ALA A 91 -5.49 -7.12 -16.81
C ALA A 91 -6.36 -6.87 -18.05
N LYS A 92 -7.31 -7.75 -18.34
CA LYS A 92 -8.25 -7.58 -19.47
C LYS A 92 -9.23 -6.44 -19.28
N LEU A 93 -9.40 -5.95 -18.06
CA LEU A 93 -10.34 -4.87 -17.76
C LEU A 93 -9.76 -3.47 -18.05
N GLY A 94 -8.45 -3.35 -18.33
CA GLY A 94 -7.85 -2.04 -18.56
C GLY A 94 -6.61 -2.10 -19.43
N ASP A 95 -6.18 -0.93 -19.92
CA ASP A 95 -5.04 -0.78 -20.84
C ASP A 95 -3.77 -0.34 -20.12
N VAL A 96 -3.90 0.26 -18.93
CA VAL A 96 -2.81 0.88 -18.17
C VAL A 96 -3.03 0.63 -16.69
N TYR A 97 -1.95 0.32 -15.98
CA TYR A 97 -1.95 0.19 -14.52
C TYR A 97 -1.35 1.42 -13.86
N VAL A 98 -2.01 1.96 -12.85
CA VAL A 98 -1.49 3.05 -12.01
C VAL A 98 -1.44 2.59 -10.55
N ASN A 99 -0.24 2.48 -10.00
CA ASN A 99 -0.06 2.13 -8.59
C ASN A 99 -0.21 3.37 -7.70
N GLU A 100 -1.13 3.30 -6.74
CA GLU A 100 -1.39 4.33 -5.74
C GLU A 100 -1.36 3.75 -4.31
N ALA A 101 -0.76 2.56 -4.15
CA ALA A 101 -0.89 1.72 -2.96
C ALA A 101 0.42 1.53 -2.19
N PHE A 102 1.27 2.56 -2.06
CA PHE A 102 2.60 2.49 -1.43
C PHE A 102 2.64 1.69 -0.12
N SER A 103 1.63 1.85 0.74
CA SER A 103 1.57 1.19 2.05
C SER A 103 1.56 -0.34 1.98
N VAL A 104 1.19 -0.92 0.84
CA VAL A 104 1.10 -2.37 0.61
C VAL A 104 2.05 -2.89 -0.47
N ASP A 105 2.89 -2.04 -1.06
CA ASP A 105 3.85 -2.42 -2.11
C ASP A 105 4.88 -3.48 -1.67
N HIS A 106 5.00 -3.73 -0.37
CA HIS A 106 5.82 -4.81 0.18
C HIS A 106 5.16 -6.19 0.11
N ARG A 107 3.90 -6.28 -0.35
CA ARG A 107 3.15 -7.54 -0.47
C ARG A 107 3.35 -8.16 -1.84
N GLU A 108 3.21 -9.49 -1.89
CA GLU A 108 3.26 -10.27 -3.12
C GLU A 108 1.86 -10.53 -3.70
N ASP A 109 0.89 -9.63 -3.46
CA ASP A 109 -0.48 -9.76 -3.96
C ASP A 109 -0.49 -9.60 -5.50
N ALA A 110 -1.38 -10.33 -6.20
CA ALA A 110 -1.42 -10.40 -7.67
C ALA A 110 -1.52 -9.03 -8.34
N SER A 111 -2.34 -8.13 -7.79
CA SER A 111 -2.52 -6.77 -8.29
C SER A 111 -1.25 -5.91 -8.16
N LEU A 112 -0.32 -6.26 -7.26
CA LEU A 112 0.92 -5.51 -7.00
C LEU A 112 2.13 -6.07 -7.75
N VAL A 113 2.26 -7.40 -7.87
CA VAL A 113 3.47 -8.01 -8.44
C VAL A 113 3.29 -8.60 -9.83
N LEU A 114 2.06 -8.93 -10.24
CA LEU A 114 1.79 -9.52 -11.54
C LEU A 114 1.13 -8.53 -12.51
N LEU A 115 0.11 -7.80 -12.07
CA LEU A 115 -0.62 -6.85 -12.91
C LEU A 115 0.31 -5.80 -13.57
N PRO A 116 1.28 -5.18 -12.86
CA PRO A 116 2.22 -4.24 -13.49
C PRO A 116 3.22 -4.87 -14.46
N LYS A 117 3.27 -6.21 -14.56
CA LYS A 117 4.07 -6.93 -15.58
C LYS A 117 3.24 -7.23 -16.84
N LEU A 118 1.93 -7.14 -16.74
CA LEU A 118 0.98 -7.43 -17.82
C LEU A 118 0.54 -6.17 -18.56
N LEU A 119 0.61 -5.01 -17.90
CA LEU A 119 0.18 -3.72 -18.44
C LEU A 119 1.30 -2.68 -18.31
N PRO A 120 1.32 -1.64 -19.17
CA PRO A 120 2.12 -0.44 -18.93
C PRO A 120 1.81 0.13 -17.54
N ALA A 121 2.82 0.23 -16.69
CA ALA A 121 2.66 0.55 -15.28
C ALA A 121 3.27 1.90 -14.91
N TYR A 122 2.56 2.70 -14.16
CA TYR A 122 2.94 4.03 -13.73
C TYR A 122 2.67 4.25 -12.24
N ALA A 123 3.39 5.18 -11.63
CA ALA A 123 3.13 5.64 -10.29
C ALA A 123 2.02 6.70 -10.28
N GLY A 124 1.08 6.59 -9.35
CA GLY A 124 0.17 7.67 -9.03
C GLY A 124 0.85 8.75 -8.19
N PHE A 125 0.20 9.90 -8.01
CA PHE A 125 0.79 11.06 -7.35
C PHE A 125 1.15 10.80 -5.88
N GLN A 126 0.34 10.01 -5.17
CA GLN A 126 0.65 9.66 -3.77
C GLN A 126 1.86 8.75 -3.69
N LEU A 127 1.96 7.75 -4.58
CA LEU A 127 3.12 6.86 -4.64
C LEU A 127 4.40 7.65 -4.99
N GLU A 128 4.32 8.56 -5.96
CA GLU A 128 5.43 9.44 -6.32
C GLU A 128 5.89 10.31 -5.14
N GLU A 129 4.93 10.91 -4.40
CA GLU A 129 5.21 11.73 -3.22
C GLU A 129 5.90 10.93 -2.12
N GLU A 130 5.41 9.72 -1.82
CA GLU A 130 5.99 8.81 -0.83
C GLU A 130 7.43 8.44 -1.20
N ILE A 131 7.67 8.00 -2.43
CA ILE A 131 9.02 7.66 -2.93
C ILE A 131 9.95 8.88 -2.85
N LYS A 132 9.48 10.05 -3.27
CA LYS A 132 10.27 11.29 -3.27
C LYS A 132 10.67 11.69 -1.85
N ASN A 133 9.75 11.64 -0.90
CA ASN A 133 10.00 12.05 0.48
C ASN A 133 10.92 11.04 1.19
N LEU A 134 10.67 9.75 1.05
CA LEU A 134 11.53 8.71 1.63
C LEU A 134 12.93 8.74 1.01
N SER A 135 13.04 8.91 -0.31
CA SER A 135 14.34 8.98 -0.98
C SER A 135 15.22 10.11 -0.46
N LYS A 136 14.64 11.25 -0.07
CA LYS A 136 15.40 12.35 0.55
C LYS A 136 16.03 11.92 1.88
N ALA A 137 15.25 11.22 2.74
CA ALA A 137 15.75 10.72 4.02
C ALA A 137 16.79 9.61 3.87
N PHE A 138 16.72 8.81 2.78
CA PHE A 138 17.64 7.70 2.55
C PHE A 138 18.95 8.07 1.85
N LYS A 139 18.93 9.10 0.99
CA LYS A 139 20.10 9.42 0.14
C LYS A 139 20.94 10.58 0.69
N LYS A 140 20.31 11.70 1.01
CA LYS A 140 21.00 12.92 1.48
C LYS A 140 20.07 13.69 2.44
N PRO A 141 19.90 13.23 3.69
CA PRO A 141 19.09 13.95 4.66
C PRO A 141 19.67 15.33 4.97
N LYS A 142 18.79 16.29 5.22
CA LYS A 142 19.22 17.59 5.79
C LYS A 142 19.75 17.38 7.20
N ARG A 143 20.78 18.14 7.57
CA ARG A 143 21.40 18.09 8.90
C ARG A 143 20.88 19.21 9.81
N PRO A 144 20.72 18.99 11.12
CA PRO A 144 20.88 17.70 11.83
C PRO A 144 19.74 16.72 11.48
N PHE A 145 20.07 15.44 11.33
CA PHE A 145 19.13 14.38 11.02
C PHE A 145 18.89 13.50 12.26
N LEU A 146 17.69 13.60 12.81
CA LEU A 146 17.21 12.73 13.88
C LEU A 146 16.37 11.59 13.27
N PHE A 147 16.77 10.36 13.54
CA PHE A 147 16.01 9.16 13.20
C PHE A 147 15.27 8.64 14.43
N ILE A 148 13.94 8.60 14.38
CA ILE A 148 13.09 8.10 15.47
C ILE A 148 12.58 6.73 15.08
N LEU A 149 12.82 5.71 15.89
CA LEU A 149 12.38 4.35 15.67
C LEU A 149 11.64 3.82 16.89
N GLY A 150 10.45 3.24 16.64
CA GLY A 150 9.65 2.56 17.66
C GLY A 150 9.08 1.25 17.14
N GLY A 151 8.53 0.44 18.02
CA GLY A 151 7.91 -0.83 17.69
C GLY A 151 8.19 -1.90 18.74
N ALA A 152 7.79 -3.15 18.42
CA ALA A 152 7.93 -4.27 19.34
C ALA A 152 8.78 -5.43 18.79
N LYS A 153 9.01 -5.49 17.47
CA LYS A 153 9.78 -6.59 16.84
C LYS A 153 11.17 -6.11 16.48
N PHE A 154 12.17 -6.55 17.22
CA PHE A 154 13.58 -6.16 17.04
C PHE A 154 14.14 -6.60 15.68
N SER A 155 14.01 -7.89 15.33
CA SER A 155 14.54 -8.47 14.09
C SER A 155 14.11 -7.70 12.83
N THR A 156 12.86 -7.29 12.77
CA THR A 156 12.33 -6.53 11.62
C THR A 156 12.89 -5.11 11.53
N LYS A 157 13.44 -4.57 12.63
CA LYS A 157 13.93 -3.19 12.72
C LYS A 157 15.48 -3.09 12.64
N MET A 158 16.17 -4.17 12.92
CA MET A 158 17.64 -4.20 12.91
C MET A 158 18.27 -3.75 11.58
N PRO A 159 17.78 -4.12 10.40
CA PRO A 159 18.33 -3.62 9.14
C PRO A 159 18.23 -2.09 9.01
N LEU A 160 17.13 -1.50 9.50
CA LEU A 160 16.95 -0.04 9.53
C LEU A 160 17.93 0.61 10.51
N ILE A 161 18.07 0.06 11.72
CA ILE A 161 19.01 0.56 12.73
C ILE A 161 20.42 0.57 12.15
N LYS A 162 20.91 -0.56 11.62
CA LYS A 162 22.25 -0.67 11.00
C LYS A 162 22.47 0.34 9.89
N LYS A 163 21.45 0.63 9.10
CA LYS A 163 21.54 1.63 8.03
C LYS A 163 21.62 3.04 8.58
N TYR A 164 20.77 3.39 9.54
CA TYR A 164 20.68 4.75 10.05
C TYR A 164 21.76 5.11 11.07
N LEU A 165 22.41 4.12 11.72
CA LEU A 165 23.65 4.35 12.47
C LEU A 165 24.75 5.03 11.66
N LYS A 166 24.75 4.85 10.33
CA LYS A 166 25.71 5.48 9.41
C LYS A 166 25.23 6.80 8.80
N LEU A 167 23.94 7.08 8.92
CA LEU A 167 23.30 8.21 8.19
C LEU A 167 22.76 9.29 9.13
N ALA A 168 22.29 8.93 10.32
CA ALA A 168 21.69 9.87 11.26
C ALA A 168 22.74 10.52 12.16
N ASP A 169 22.48 11.77 12.55
CA ASP A 169 23.26 12.45 13.59
C ASP A 169 22.81 11.99 14.97
N TYR A 170 21.50 11.70 15.10
CA TYR A 170 20.88 11.21 16.33
C TYR A 170 19.90 10.11 16.01
N ILE A 171 19.86 9.08 16.86
CA ILE A 171 18.85 8.02 16.81
C ILE A 171 18.11 8.00 18.14
N PHE A 172 16.80 8.13 18.08
CA PHE A 172 15.93 7.93 19.23
C PHE A 172 15.19 6.60 19.07
N ILE A 173 15.31 5.73 20.06
CA ILE A 173 14.62 4.45 20.12
C ILE A 173 13.57 4.52 21.21
N GLY A 174 12.33 4.15 20.91
CA GLY A 174 11.22 4.20 21.84
C GLY A 174 10.29 2.98 21.74
N GLY A 175 9.25 2.97 22.59
CA GLY A 175 8.34 1.85 22.69
C GLY A 175 9.00 0.59 23.22
N ALA A 176 8.38 -0.58 22.98
CA ALA A 176 8.90 -1.86 23.45
C ALA A 176 10.29 -2.21 22.89
N LEU A 177 10.65 -1.64 21.74
CA LEU A 177 11.99 -1.81 21.16
C LEU A 177 13.11 -1.29 22.09
N LEU A 178 12.85 -0.23 22.86
CA LEU A 178 13.82 0.29 23.83
C LEU A 178 14.13 -0.74 24.93
N ASN A 179 13.12 -1.53 25.35
CA ASN A 179 13.30 -2.54 26.38
C ASN A 179 14.31 -3.62 25.96
N ASP A 180 14.35 -3.95 24.67
CA ASP A 180 15.34 -4.90 24.14
C ASP A 180 16.77 -4.35 24.29
N PHE A 181 16.98 -3.06 24.06
CA PHE A 181 18.28 -2.42 24.26
C PHE A 181 18.67 -2.34 25.74
N LEU A 182 17.74 -1.90 26.61
CA LEU A 182 17.99 -1.84 28.06
C LEU A 182 18.35 -3.22 28.61
N ARG A 183 17.62 -4.27 28.22
CA ARG A 183 17.93 -5.65 28.60
C ARG A 183 19.30 -6.10 28.10
N ALA A 184 19.69 -5.73 26.88
CA ALA A 184 21.02 -6.06 26.33
C ALA A 184 22.15 -5.34 27.08
N GLU A 185 21.89 -4.16 27.65
CA GLU A 185 22.79 -3.41 28.51
C GLU A 185 22.81 -3.93 29.96
N GLY A 186 21.97 -4.91 30.28
CA GLY A 186 21.92 -5.51 31.63
C GLY A 186 20.93 -4.82 32.57
N GLU A 187 20.13 -3.90 32.08
CA GLU A 187 19.12 -3.19 32.86
C GLU A 187 17.87 -4.06 33.11
N GLU A 188 17.26 -3.92 34.28
CA GLU A 188 16.03 -4.59 34.63
C GLU A 188 14.84 -3.91 33.93
N VAL A 189 14.09 -4.67 33.12
CA VAL A 189 12.92 -4.17 32.37
C VAL A 189 11.59 -4.62 32.98
N GLY A 190 11.61 -5.34 34.12
CA GLY A 190 10.43 -5.80 34.85
C GLY A 190 9.53 -6.67 33.97
N THR A 191 8.23 -6.36 33.97
CA THR A 191 7.21 -7.03 33.13
C THR A 191 7.02 -6.41 31.76
N SER A 192 7.93 -5.52 31.34
CA SER A 192 7.86 -4.87 30.02
C SER A 192 7.99 -5.87 28.89
N LEU A 193 7.30 -5.60 27.78
CA LEU A 193 7.42 -6.43 26.58
C LEU A 193 8.85 -6.36 26.04
N VAL A 194 9.47 -7.50 25.89
CA VAL A 194 10.77 -7.71 25.24
C VAL A 194 10.65 -8.79 24.18
N SER A 195 11.52 -8.78 23.18
CA SER A 195 11.57 -9.86 22.19
C SER A 195 12.25 -11.10 22.77
N ASP A 196 11.85 -12.30 22.30
CA ASP A 196 12.46 -13.57 22.70
C ASP A 196 13.80 -13.87 22.00
N GLU A 197 14.32 -12.87 21.27
CA GLU A 197 15.56 -13.03 20.49
C GLU A 197 16.79 -12.90 21.39
N ASN A 198 17.73 -13.84 21.23
CA ASN A 198 19.04 -13.75 21.88
C ASN A 198 19.89 -12.68 21.16
N PHE A 199 20.22 -11.63 21.89
CA PHE A 199 21.16 -10.59 21.46
C PHE A 199 22.58 -11.04 21.86
N GLY A 200 23.13 -12.05 21.18
CA GLY A 200 24.51 -12.46 21.35
C GLY A 200 25.45 -11.69 20.43
#